data_0562689ae23a9b7be3174ca51622c5e8
#
_entry.id   0562689ae23a9b7be3174ca51622c5e8
#
_cell.length_a   1.000
_cell.length_b   1.000
_cell.length_c   1.000
_cell.angle_alpha   90.00
_cell.angle_beta   90.00
_cell.angle_gamma   90.00
#
_symmetry.space_group_name_H-M   'P 1'
#
loop_
_entity.id
_entity.type
_entity.pdbx_description
1 polymer ?
#
loop_
_entity_poly.entity_id
_entity_poly.type
_entity_poly.pdbx_seq_one_letter_code
_entity_poly.pdbx_strand_id
1 'polypeptide(L)'
;KVAAIGGMVDYKQRTLTYGFFESFPAGIALGVNTLKGYVNDMKYVFTKEGAKSVGGFATIGSIFPKVWDWQRFWGMTAFMNILPIPALDGGHVLFLLYEIIARRKPSDKFLEYAQMVGMVLLFGLLIWANFNDVLRFLF
;
A
#
# COMPACT_ATOMS: atom_id res chain seq x y z
N LYS A 1 8.19 -29.26 -15.11
CA LYS A 1 9.52 -28.86 -14.57
C LYS A 1 9.75 -27.42 -14.99
N VAL A 2 9.39 -26.47 -14.13
CA VAL A 2 9.78 -25.07 -14.32
C VAL A 2 11.19 -24.96 -13.77
N ALA A 3 12.17 -24.80 -14.64
CA ALA A 3 13.52 -24.48 -14.24
C ALA A 3 13.52 -23.11 -13.58
N ALA A 4 13.89 -23.06 -12.31
CA ALA A 4 14.17 -21.80 -11.62
C ALA A 4 15.42 -21.22 -12.28
N ILE A 5 15.24 -20.37 -13.27
CA ILE A 5 16.29 -19.56 -13.83
C ILE A 5 16.47 -18.41 -12.85
N GLY A 6 17.48 -18.51 -12.00
CA GLY A 6 18.01 -17.38 -11.24
C GLY A 6 18.65 -16.36 -12.18
N GLY A 7 17.86 -15.83 -13.10
CA GLY A 7 18.25 -14.73 -13.97
C GLY A 7 17.86 -13.44 -13.29
N MET A 8 18.82 -12.57 -13.00
CA MET A 8 18.54 -11.14 -12.81
C MET A 8 17.70 -10.70 -14.01
N VAL A 9 16.43 -10.39 -13.75
CA VAL A 9 15.58 -9.75 -14.76
C VAL A 9 16.18 -8.36 -14.96
N ASP A 10 16.91 -8.18 -16.03
CA ASP A 10 17.45 -6.89 -16.43
C ASP A 10 16.25 -6.02 -16.87
N TYR A 11 15.70 -5.28 -15.92
CA TYR A 11 14.66 -4.31 -16.21
C TYR A 11 15.28 -3.18 -17.03
N LYS A 12 15.15 -3.30 -18.35
CA LYS A 12 15.52 -2.24 -19.27
C LYS A 12 14.66 -1.02 -18.94
N GLN A 13 15.21 -0.13 -18.14
CA GLN A 13 14.52 1.12 -17.78
C GLN A 13 14.35 1.95 -19.05
N ARG A 14 13.11 2.12 -19.45
CA ARG A 14 12.74 2.98 -20.56
C ARG A 14 12.33 4.34 -20.00
N THR A 15 13.18 5.34 -20.18
CA THR A 15 12.85 6.72 -19.85
C THR A 15 11.87 7.25 -20.90
N LEU A 16 10.68 7.65 -20.46
CA LEU A 16 9.69 8.34 -21.28
C LEU A 16 9.78 9.82 -20.96
N THR A 17 10.06 10.63 -21.98
CA THR A 17 10.08 12.09 -21.87
C THR A 17 8.79 12.65 -22.47
N TYR A 18 8.14 13.54 -21.72
CA TYR A 18 6.89 14.20 -22.14
C TYR A 18 7.13 15.70 -22.22
N GLY A 19 6.49 16.37 -23.19
CA GLY A 19 6.39 17.82 -23.20
C GLY A 19 5.59 18.34 -22.01
N PHE A 20 5.70 19.65 -21.72
CA PHE A 20 5.03 20.25 -20.57
C PHE A 20 3.51 19.96 -20.55
N PHE A 21 2.81 20.16 -21.66
CA PHE A 21 1.36 19.91 -21.74
C PHE A 21 1.01 18.41 -21.81
N GLU A 22 1.88 17.58 -22.35
CA GLU A 22 1.67 16.13 -22.43
C GLU A 22 1.88 15.44 -21.08
N SER A 23 2.63 16.06 -20.18
CA SER A 23 2.90 15.51 -18.85
C SER A 23 1.64 15.43 -17.97
N PHE A 24 0.67 16.35 -18.15
CA PHE A 24 -0.57 16.34 -17.37
C PHE A 24 -1.43 15.10 -17.62
N PRO A 25 -1.85 14.78 -18.86
CA PRO A 25 -2.63 13.57 -19.10
C PRO A 25 -1.83 12.30 -18.81
N ALA A 26 -0.52 12.29 -19.09
CA ALA A 26 0.35 11.16 -18.78
C ALA A 26 0.45 10.92 -17.26
N GLY A 27 0.58 12.00 -16.47
CA GLY A 27 0.60 11.92 -15.00
C GLY A 27 -0.72 11.43 -14.42
N ILE A 28 -1.86 11.92 -14.94
CA ILE A 28 -3.19 11.44 -14.52
C ILE A 28 -3.35 9.95 -14.85
N ALA A 29 -2.99 9.54 -16.06
CA ALA A 29 -3.08 8.15 -16.49
C ALA A 29 -2.18 7.24 -15.63
N LEU A 30 -0.96 7.69 -15.32
CA LEU A 30 -0.05 6.99 -14.42
C LEU A 30 -0.66 6.86 -13.02
N GLY A 31 -1.19 7.93 -12.45
CA GLY A 31 -1.83 7.92 -11.14
C GLY A 31 -3.02 6.95 -11.07
N VAL A 32 -3.92 7.00 -12.06
CA VAL A 32 -5.07 6.10 -12.15
C VAL A 32 -4.64 4.64 -12.29
N ASN A 33 -3.64 4.36 -13.13
CA ASN A 33 -3.13 2.99 -13.29
C ASN A 33 -2.44 2.48 -12.02
N THR A 34 -1.69 3.33 -11.34
CA THR A 34 -1.08 3.01 -10.05
C THR A 34 -2.14 2.67 -9.00
N LEU A 35 -3.19 3.48 -8.87
CA LEU A 35 -4.31 3.21 -7.95
C LEU A 35 -5.03 1.91 -8.29
N LYS A 36 -5.27 1.63 -9.58
CA LYS A 36 -5.83 0.34 -10.01
C LYS A 36 -4.93 -0.83 -9.65
N GLY A 37 -3.61 -0.67 -9.80
CA GLY A 37 -2.63 -1.65 -9.35
C GLY A 37 -2.79 -1.93 -7.86
N TYR A 38 -2.80 -0.91 -7.01
CA TYR A 38 -2.97 -1.05 -5.57
C TYR A 38 -4.26 -1.78 -5.17
N VAL A 39 -5.38 -1.47 -5.82
CA VAL A 39 -6.64 -2.18 -5.57
C VAL A 39 -6.54 -3.66 -5.92
N ASN A 40 -5.83 -4.00 -6.99
CA ASN A 40 -5.62 -5.40 -7.36
C ASN A 40 -4.66 -6.11 -6.38
N ASP A 41 -3.59 -5.44 -5.95
CA ASP A 41 -2.65 -5.97 -4.97
C ASP A 41 -3.34 -6.20 -3.61
N MET A 42 -4.23 -5.28 -3.20
CA MET A 42 -5.06 -5.50 -2.00
C MET A 42 -5.94 -6.75 -2.11
N LYS A 43 -6.54 -7.02 -3.28
CA LYS A 43 -7.31 -8.26 -3.50
C LYS A 43 -6.43 -9.50 -3.32
N TYR A 44 -5.16 -9.43 -3.74
CA TYR A 44 -4.23 -10.54 -3.57
C TYR A 44 -3.96 -10.84 -2.09
N VAL A 45 -3.88 -9.83 -1.23
CA VAL A 45 -3.67 -10.02 0.23
C VAL A 45 -4.76 -10.88 0.86
N PHE A 46 -6.01 -10.84 0.33
CA PHE A 46 -7.12 -11.68 0.81
C PHE A 46 -7.10 -13.11 0.28
N THR A 47 -6.13 -13.49 -0.55
CA THR A 47 -5.91 -14.88 -0.94
C THR A 47 -5.08 -15.62 0.12
N LYS A 48 -5.13 -16.97 0.12
CA LYS A 48 -4.34 -17.78 1.07
C LYS A 48 -2.83 -17.56 0.90
N GLU A 49 -2.38 -17.41 -0.33
CA GLU A 49 -0.98 -17.16 -0.68
C GLU A 49 -0.58 -15.75 -0.29
N GLY A 50 -1.43 -14.75 -0.60
CA GLY A 50 -1.21 -13.36 -0.24
C GLY A 50 -1.18 -13.15 1.27
N ALA A 51 -2.11 -13.77 2.00
CA ALA A 51 -2.15 -13.70 3.46
C ALA A 51 -0.85 -14.22 4.14
N LYS A 52 -0.26 -15.28 3.57
CA LYS A 52 1.05 -15.80 4.03
C LYS A 52 2.21 -14.90 3.62
N SER A 53 2.03 -14.06 2.61
CA SER A 53 3.05 -13.13 2.11
C SER A 53 3.08 -11.82 2.88
N VAL A 54 2.05 -11.54 3.70
CA VAL A 54 2.04 -10.35 4.57
C VAL A 54 3.14 -10.49 5.59
N GLY A 55 4.14 -9.64 5.49
CA GLY A 55 5.30 -9.61 6.37
C GLY A 55 5.21 -8.47 7.38
N GLY A 56 5.78 -8.68 8.55
CA GLY A 56 5.94 -7.67 9.59
C GLY A 56 7.24 -6.87 9.44
N PHE A 57 7.72 -6.35 10.54
CA PHE A 57 8.89 -5.48 10.56
C PHE A 57 10.16 -6.15 10.02
N ALA A 58 10.37 -7.44 10.29
CA ALA A 58 11.54 -8.16 9.81
C ALA A 58 11.49 -8.32 8.27
N THR A 59 10.35 -8.66 7.71
CA THR A 59 10.16 -8.73 6.25
C THR A 59 10.33 -7.35 5.61
N ILE A 60 9.72 -6.30 6.18
CA ILE A 60 9.89 -4.93 5.68
C ILE A 60 11.36 -4.54 5.71
N GLY A 61 12.07 -4.82 6.81
CA GLY A 61 13.51 -4.57 6.93
C GLY A 61 14.34 -5.31 5.88
N SER A 62 13.95 -6.54 5.51
CA SER A 62 14.66 -7.32 4.48
C SER A 62 14.47 -6.79 3.05
N ILE A 63 13.37 -6.08 2.78
CA ILE A 63 13.08 -5.47 1.48
C ILE A 63 13.90 -4.18 1.28
N PHE A 64 14.31 -3.53 2.38
CA PHE A 64 15.14 -2.34 2.26
C PHE A 64 16.52 -2.70 1.70
N PRO A 65 16.98 -1.97 0.69
CA PRO A 65 18.32 -2.17 0.16
C PRO A 65 19.38 -1.81 1.22
N LYS A 66 20.54 -2.45 1.14
CA LYS A 66 21.67 -2.15 2.05
C LYS A 66 22.15 -0.69 1.94
N VAL A 67 21.87 -0.03 0.81
CA VAL A 67 22.08 1.40 0.61
C VAL A 67 20.72 2.08 0.72
N TRP A 68 20.67 3.18 1.48
CA TRP A 68 19.46 3.94 1.69
C TRP A 68 18.89 4.47 0.36
N ASP A 69 17.62 4.17 0.09
CA ASP A 69 16.90 4.59 -1.11
C ASP A 69 15.69 5.45 -0.73
N TRP A 70 15.83 6.74 -0.94
CA TRP A 70 14.78 7.72 -0.63
C TRP A 70 13.50 7.47 -1.44
N GLN A 71 13.61 7.06 -2.69
CA GLN A 71 12.46 6.83 -3.55
C GLN A 71 11.63 5.66 -3.04
N ARG A 72 12.27 4.57 -2.63
CA ARG A 72 11.58 3.41 -2.03
C ARG A 72 10.96 3.78 -0.69
N PHE A 73 11.68 4.50 0.16
CA PHE A 73 11.15 4.93 1.46
C PHE A 73 9.87 5.76 1.30
N TRP A 74 9.90 6.79 0.47
CA TRP A 74 8.73 7.64 0.24
C TRP A 74 7.61 6.90 -0.50
N GLY A 75 7.94 5.99 -1.42
CA GLY A 75 6.97 5.14 -2.10
C GLY A 75 6.20 4.24 -1.13
N MET A 76 6.90 3.60 -0.19
CA MET A 76 6.27 2.76 0.84
C MET A 76 5.42 3.61 1.80
N THR A 77 5.92 4.76 2.23
CA THR A 77 5.17 5.68 3.10
C THR A 77 3.88 6.17 2.41
N ALA A 78 3.98 6.57 1.15
CA ALA A 78 2.82 6.99 0.37
C ALA A 78 1.82 5.85 0.17
N PHE A 79 2.30 4.63 -0.09
CA PHE A 79 1.44 3.45 -0.20
C PHE A 79 0.65 3.20 1.09
N MET A 80 1.32 3.21 2.24
CA MET A 80 0.65 3.02 3.53
C MET A 80 -0.40 4.09 3.81
N ASN A 81 -0.12 5.34 3.44
CA ASN A 81 -1.04 6.45 3.69
C ASN A 81 -2.24 6.49 2.73
N ILE A 82 -2.11 5.88 1.54
CA ILE A 82 -3.21 5.83 0.56
C ILE A 82 -4.29 4.79 0.94
N LEU A 83 -3.97 3.85 1.85
CA LEU A 83 -4.94 2.84 2.28
C LEU A 83 -6.17 3.51 2.91
N PRO A 84 -7.40 3.09 2.50
CA PRO A 84 -8.65 3.68 3.01
C PRO A 84 -8.99 3.14 4.41
N ILE A 85 -8.02 3.17 5.31
CA ILE A 85 -8.17 2.71 6.69
C ILE A 85 -8.35 3.95 7.56
N PRO A 86 -9.47 4.09 8.30
CA PRO A 86 -9.60 5.12 9.33
C PRO A 86 -8.45 4.99 10.32
N ALA A 87 -7.79 6.05 10.66
CA ALA A 87 -6.51 6.17 11.37
C ALA A 87 -5.28 6.41 10.48
N LEU A 88 -5.39 6.23 9.15
CA LEU A 88 -4.41 6.65 8.16
C LEU A 88 -4.95 7.84 7.35
N ASP A 89 -4.08 8.53 6.64
CA ASP A 89 -4.46 9.71 5.83
C ASP A 89 -5.52 9.38 4.78
N GLY A 90 -5.43 8.18 4.16
CA GLY A 90 -6.41 7.69 3.21
C GLY A 90 -7.83 7.53 3.80
N GLY A 91 -7.95 7.25 5.08
CA GLY A 91 -9.23 7.26 5.79
C GLY A 91 -9.85 8.64 5.87
N HIS A 92 -9.06 9.68 6.11
CA HIS A 92 -9.55 11.06 6.09
C HIS A 92 -10.03 11.48 4.70
N VAL A 93 -9.32 11.09 3.65
CA VAL A 93 -9.76 11.31 2.26
C VAL A 93 -11.11 10.64 1.99
N LEU A 94 -11.33 9.42 2.51
CA LEU A 94 -12.60 8.72 2.39
C LEU A 94 -13.75 9.50 3.06
N PHE A 95 -13.53 10.07 4.23
CA PHE A 95 -14.54 10.89 4.92
C PHE A 95 -14.83 12.20 4.18
N LEU A 96 -13.81 12.85 3.59
CA LEU A 96 -13.99 14.01 2.74
C LEU A 96 -14.80 13.69 1.49
N LEU A 97 -14.53 12.56 0.84
CA LEU A 97 -15.32 12.09 -0.29
C LEU A 97 -16.78 11.84 0.10
N TYR A 98 -17.02 11.23 1.26
CA TYR A 98 -18.38 11.08 1.78
C TYR A 98 -19.06 12.44 1.99
N GLU A 99 -18.37 13.43 2.57
CA GLU A 99 -18.91 14.77 2.78
C GLU A 99 -19.30 15.44 1.46
N ILE A 100 -18.47 15.32 0.44
CA ILE A 100 -18.73 15.87 -0.90
C ILE A 100 -19.97 15.21 -1.54
N ILE A 101 -20.06 13.89 -1.46
CA ILE A 101 -21.16 13.13 -2.10
C ILE A 101 -22.47 13.29 -1.32
N ALA A 102 -22.42 13.15 0.00
CA ALA A 102 -23.60 13.23 0.87
C ALA A 102 -24.02 14.68 1.19
N ARG A 103 -23.16 15.66 0.86
CA ARG A 103 -23.33 17.09 1.16
C ARG A 103 -23.61 17.37 2.64
N ARG A 104 -23.14 16.52 3.50
CA ARG A 104 -23.24 16.68 4.97
C ARG A 104 -22.06 16.05 5.65
N LYS A 105 -21.62 16.64 6.75
CA LYS A 105 -20.53 16.10 7.58
C LYS A 105 -20.98 14.83 8.30
N PRO A 106 -20.12 13.80 8.39
CA PRO A 106 -20.32 12.69 9.31
C PRO A 106 -20.43 13.21 10.74
N SER A 107 -21.17 12.50 11.61
CA SER A 107 -21.20 12.88 13.02
C SER A 107 -19.86 12.61 13.69
N ASP A 108 -19.49 13.45 14.67
CA ASP A 108 -18.23 13.30 15.40
C ASP A 108 -18.10 11.91 16.04
N LYS A 109 -19.19 11.39 16.60
CA LYS A 109 -19.25 10.03 17.16
C LYS A 109 -18.95 8.95 16.11
N PHE A 110 -19.44 9.12 14.88
CA PHE A 110 -19.17 8.18 13.79
C PHE A 110 -17.68 8.21 13.40
N LEU A 111 -17.09 9.39 13.31
CA LEU A 111 -15.66 9.55 13.02
C LEU A 111 -14.80 8.91 14.10
N GLU A 112 -15.14 9.13 15.37
CA GLU A 112 -14.45 8.54 16.52
C GLU A 112 -14.50 7.01 16.50
N TYR A 113 -15.70 6.42 16.31
CA TYR A 113 -15.83 4.97 16.18
C TYR A 113 -15.09 4.40 14.97
N ALA A 114 -15.20 5.05 13.83
CA ALA A 114 -14.50 4.62 12.62
C ALA A 114 -12.98 4.64 12.83
N GLN A 115 -12.44 5.67 13.48
CA GLN A 115 -11.03 5.77 13.80
C GLN A 115 -10.60 4.69 14.80
N MET A 116 -11.40 4.42 15.82
CA MET A 116 -11.14 3.34 16.79
C MET A 116 -11.11 1.96 16.09
N VAL A 117 -12.09 1.67 15.25
CA VAL A 117 -12.14 0.43 14.46
C VAL A 117 -10.90 0.33 13.53
N GLY A 118 -10.55 1.42 12.84
CA GLY A 118 -9.36 1.47 12.00
C GLY A 118 -8.08 1.18 12.77
N MET A 119 -7.95 1.74 13.97
CA MET A 119 -6.80 1.51 14.85
C MET A 119 -6.73 0.04 15.30
N VAL A 120 -7.85 -0.55 15.72
CA VAL A 120 -7.91 -1.98 16.11
C VAL A 120 -7.54 -2.89 14.94
N LEU A 121 -8.03 -2.61 13.73
CA LEU A 121 -7.67 -3.35 12.53
C LEU A 121 -6.17 -3.24 12.22
N LEU A 122 -5.61 -2.04 12.34
CA LEU A 122 -4.20 -1.79 12.07
C LEU A 122 -3.29 -2.51 13.08
N PHE A 123 -3.60 -2.47 14.37
CA PHE A 123 -2.89 -3.22 15.38
C PHE A 123 -3.05 -4.73 15.20
N GLY A 124 -4.26 -5.20 14.87
CA GLY A 124 -4.51 -6.62 14.58
C GLY A 124 -3.66 -7.11 13.40
N LEU A 125 -3.60 -6.33 12.32
CA LEU A 125 -2.77 -6.62 11.16
C LEU A 125 -1.28 -6.63 11.54
N LEU A 126 -0.84 -5.66 12.33
CA LEU A 126 0.54 -5.57 12.79
C LEU A 126 0.95 -6.80 13.62
N ILE A 127 0.12 -7.21 14.55
CA ILE A 127 0.36 -8.41 15.39
C ILE A 127 0.41 -9.64 14.49
N TRP A 128 -0.52 -9.80 13.57
CA TRP A 128 -0.56 -10.93 12.66
C TRP A 128 0.66 -10.97 11.74
N ALA A 129 1.04 -9.84 11.15
CA ALA A 129 2.21 -9.77 10.27
C ALA A 129 3.51 -10.11 11.01
N ASN A 130 3.69 -9.61 12.24
CA ASN A 130 4.87 -9.96 13.04
C ASN A 130 4.84 -11.43 13.49
N PHE A 131 3.68 -12.00 13.80
CA PHE A 131 3.54 -13.41 14.09
C PHE A 131 3.93 -14.28 12.87
N ASN A 132 3.51 -13.89 11.68
CA ASN A 132 3.92 -14.51 10.42
C ASN A 132 5.45 -14.46 10.21
N ASP A 133 6.08 -13.32 10.53
CA ASP A 133 7.54 -13.19 10.46
C ASP A 133 8.23 -14.15 11.41
N VAL A 134 7.75 -14.22 12.66
CA VAL A 134 8.31 -15.17 13.67
C VAL A 134 8.23 -16.61 13.16
N LEU A 135 7.07 -17.02 12.61
CA LEU A 135 6.92 -18.36 12.04
C LEU A 135 7.88 -18.59 10.86
N ARG A 136 8.06 -17.60 10.00
CA ARG A 136 8.92 -17.72 8.80
C ARG A 136 10.42 -17.77 9.14
N PHE A 137 10.86 -17.07 10.19
CA PHE A 137 12.27 -17.00 10.57
C PHE A 137 12.69 -18.06 11.57
N LEU A 138 11.75 -18.70 12.28
CA LEU A 138 12.03 -19.76 13.24
C LEU A 138 11.82 -21.18 12.70
N PHE A 139 10.97 -21.33 11.69
CA PHE A 139 10.60 -22.61 11.07
C PHE A 139 10.75 -22.55 9.55
#